data_b00738327313a2cf389362ceda082e0a
#
_entry.id   b00738327313a2cf389362ceda082e0a
#
_cell.length_a   1.000
_cell.length_b   1.000
_cell.length_c   1.000
_cell.angle_alpha   90.00
_cell.angle_beta   90.00
_cell.angle_gamma   90.00
#
_symmetry.space_group_name_H-M   'P 1'
#
loop_
_entity.id
_entity.type
_entity.pdbx_description
1 polymer ?
#
loop_
_entity_poly.entity_id
_entity_poly.type
_entity_poly.pdbx_seq_one_letter_code
_entity_poly.pdbx_strand_id
1 'polypeptide(L)' 'MSGVAQDAHAKLARMAHQIADFFRSYPQDEASRAVADHINHFWTPRMRADFLAGPTPDDPLLKGAAPLIKPGRTPA' A
#
# COMPACT_ATOMS: atom_id res chain seq x y z
N MET A 1 -9.30 18.28 14.90
CA MET A 1 -9.49 18.27 13.47
C MET A 1 -8.53 17.30 12.81
N SER A 2 -9.05 16.42 12.00
CA SER A 2 -8.17 15.45 11.35
C SER A 2 -7.33 16.14 10.29
N GLY A 3 -6.09 15.72 10.19
CA GLY A 3 -5.20 16.30 9.22
C GLY A 3 -5.45 15.75 7.83
N VAL A 4 -5.04 16.54 6.85
CA VAL A 4 -5.12 16.12 5.46
C VAL A 4 -4.33 14.85 5.24
N ALA A 5 -3.22 14.68 5.97
CA ALA A 5 -2.40 13.48 5.87
C ALA A 5 -3.16 12.23 6.30
N GLN A 6 -4.00 12.35 7.34
CA GLN A 6 -4.82 11.21 7.77
C GLN A 6 -5.84 10.82 6.72
N ASP A 7 -6.47 11.81 6.09
CA ASP A 7 -7.44 11.56 5.04
C ASP A 7 -6.76 10.90 3.83
N ALA A 8 -5.58 11.37 3.48
CA ALA A 8 -4.82 10.80 2.38
C ALA A 8 -4.46 9.34 2.67
N HIS A 9 -4.01 9.06 3.90
CA HIS A 9 -3.66 7.68 4.26
C HIS A 9 -4.89 6.78 4.24
N ALA A 10 -6.01 7.26 4.76
CA ALA A 10 -7.24 6.46 4.78
C ALA A 10 -7.70 6.13 3.37
N LYS A 11 -7.60 7.07 2.45
CA LYS A 11 -7.96 6.84 1.06
C LYS A 11 -7.02 5.81 0.43
N LEU A 12 -5.72 5.95 0.67
CA LEU A 12 -4.75 5.01 0.12
C LEU A 12 -4.94 3.62 0.72
N ALA A 13 -5.27 3.55 2.00
CA ALA A 13 -5.55 2.26 2.64
C ALA A 13 -6.75 1.57 1.98
N ARG A 14 -7.80 2.32 1.66
CA ARG A 14 -8.94 1.74 0.95
C ARG A 14 -8.56 1.25 -0.43
N MET A 15 -7.76 2.03 -1.14
CA MET A 15 -7.28 1.63 -2.46
C MET A 15 -6.44 0.37 -2.37
N ALA A 16 -5.58 0.30 -1.36
CA ALA A 16 -4.75 -0.89 -1.15
C ALA A 16 -5.60 -2.12 -0.86
N HIS A 17 -6.66 -1.96 -0.06
CA HIS A 17 -7.57 -3.07 0.20
C HIS A 17 -8.25 -3.56 -1.07
N GLN A 18 -8.64 -2.66 -1.95
CA GLN A 18 -9.25 -3.04 -3.21
C GLN A 18 -8.27 -3.84 -4.08
N ILE A 19 -7.03 -3.43 -4.09
CA ILE A 19 -5.99 -4.17 -4.81
C ILE A 19 -5.81 -5.56 -4.19
N ALA A 20 -5.74 -5.62 -2.86
CA ALA A 20 -5.60 -6.89 -2.17
C ALA A 20 -6.78 -7.82 -2.45
N ASP A 21 -7.99 -7.28 -2.48
CA ASP A 21 -9.18 -8.07 -2.78
C ASP A 21 -9.09 -8.73 -4.16
N PHE A 22 -8.48 -8.04 -5.11
CA PHE A 22 -8.33 -8.56 -6.45
C PHE A 22 -7.43 -9.82 -6.47
N PHE A 23 -6.48 -9.90 -5.55
CA PHE A 23 -5.52 -11.00 -5.51
C PHE A 23 -5.80 -12.02 -4.39
N ARG A 24 -6.93 -11.93 -3.71
CA ARG A 24 -7.17 -12.79 -2.54
C ARG A 24 -7.27 -14.28 -2.87
N SER A 25 -7.62 -14.62 -4.09
CA SER A 25 -7.70 -16.03 -4.47
C SER A 25 -6.32 -16.67 -4.69
N TYR A 26 -5.27 -15.87 -4.71
CA TYR A 26 -3.92 -16.38 -4.86
C TYR A 26 -3.34 -16.79 -3.51
N PRO A 27 -2.35 -17.69 -3.49
CA PRO A 27 -1.63 -17.95 -2.24
C PRO A 27 -1.12 -16.66 -1.63
N GLN A 28 -1.12 -16.59 -0.30
CA GLN A 28 -0.91 -15.34 0.41
C GLN A 28 0.40 -14.63 0.04
N ASP A 29 1.50 -15.38 -0.06
CA ASP A 29 2.78 -14.77 -0.39
C ASP A 29 2.82 -14.26 -1.82
N GLU A 30 2.20 -14.98 -2.75
CA GLU A 30 2.09 -14.52 -4.13
C GLU A 30 1.19 -13.30 -4.22
N ALA A 31 0.08 -13.32 -3.50
CA ALA A 31 -0.85 -12.20 -3.49
C ALA A 31 -0.19 -10.94 -2.94
N SER A 32 0.56 -11.07 -1.84
CA SER A 32 1.27 -9.94 -1.26
C SER A 32 2.27 -9.34 -2.25
N ARG A 33 2.99 -10.20 -2.93
CA ARG A 33 3.97 -9.76 -3.92
C ARG A 33 3.29 -9.05 -5.08
N ALA A 34 2.17 -9.60 -5.54
CA ALA A 34 1.42 -9.00 -6.64
C ALA A 34 0.85 -7.63 -6.25
N VAL A 35 0.36 -7.51 -5.02
CA VAL A 35 -0.12 -6.22 -4.51
C VAL A 35 1.00 -5.20 -4.51
N ALA A 36 2.17 -5.58 -4.00
CA ALA A 36 3.31 -4.67 -3.94
C ALA A 36 3.76 -4.27 -5.35
N ASP A 37 3.80 -5.23 -6.27
CA ASP A 37 4.16 -4.93 -7.66
C ASP A 37 3.20 -3.93 -8.28
N HIS A 38 1.91 -4.12 -8.05
CA HIS A 38 0.91 -3.20 -8.58
C HIS A 38 1.13 -1.79 -8.03
N ILE A 39 1.32 -1.68 -6.74
CA ILE A 39 1.52 -0.39 -6.09
C ILE A 39 2.81 0.26 -6.59
N ASN A 40 3.88 -0.52 -6.69
CA ASN A 40 5.17 0.01 -7.16
C ASN A 40 5.10 0.52 -8.59
N HIS A 41 4.23 -0.08 -9.42
CA HIS A 41 4.10 0.32 -10.83
C HIS A 41 3.15 1.50 -11.04
N PHE A 42 2.04 1.51 -10.30
CA PHE A 42 0.96 2.44 -10.62
C PHE A 42 0.80 3.60 -9.67
N TRP A 43 1.28 3.46 -8.43
CA TRP A 43 1.21 4.57 -7.49
C TRP A 43 2.40 5.49 -7.67
N THR A 44 2.16 6.79 -7.49
CA THR A 44 3.26 7.75 -7.53
C THR A 44 4.15 7.54 -6.31
N PRO A 45 5.41 8.03 -6.37
CA PRO A 45 6.27 7.96 -5.18
C PRO A 45 5.64 8.62 -3.96
N ARG A 46 4.90 9.72 -4.16
CA ARG A 46 4.24 10.40 -3.06
C ARG A 46 3.17 9.53 -2.43
N MET A 47 2.38 8.85 -3.26
CA MET A 47 1.35 7.95 -2.76
C MET A 47 1.95 6.83 -1.94
N ARG A 48 3.03 6.24 -2.43
CA ARG A 48 3.71 5.17 -1.69
C ARG A 48 4.25 5.67 -0.36
N ALA A 49 4.88 6.84 -0.37
CA ALA A 49 5.41 7.41 0.86
C ALA A 49 4.30 7.71 1.87
N ASP A 50 3.21 8.28 1.41
CA ASP A 50 2.09 8.59 2.29
C ASP A 50 1.47 7.34 2.89
N PHE A 51 1.35 6.28 2.09
CA PHE A 51 0.81 5.02 2.58
C PHE A 51 1.73 4.40 3.64
N LEU A 52 3.02 4.40 3.37
CA LEU A 52 3.99 3.78 4.28
C LEU A 52 4.24 4.60 5.54
N ALA A 53 3.93 5.90 5.50
CA ALA A 53 4.11 6.76 6.65
C ALA A 53 3.08 6.50 7.75
N GLY A 54 1.92 5.95 7.39
CA GLY A 54 0.89 5.61 8.37
C GLY A 54 0.94 4.14 8.74
N PRO A 55 0.07 3.72 9.66
CA PRO A 55 0.04 2.30 10.05
C PRO A 55 -0.45 1.43 8.90
N THR A 56 0.17 0.26 8.77
CA THR A 56 -0.28 -0.71 7.76
C THR A 56 -1.65 -1.24 8.17
N PRO A 57 -2.61 -1.25 7.22
CA PRO A 57 -3.92 -1.82 7.52
C PRO A 57 -3.83 -3.25 8.02
N ASP A 58 -4.79 -3.65 8.85
CA ASP A 58 -4.80 -4.97 9.44
C ASP A 58 -5.32 -6.00 8.44
N ASP A 59 -4.50 -6.32 7.46
CA ASP A 59 -4.82 -7.23 6.38
C ASP A 59 -3.54 -8.01 6.08
N PRO A 60 -3.57 -9.36 6.16
CA PRO A 60 -2.36 -10.14 5.94
C PRO A 60 -1.69 -9.87 4.60
N LEU A 61 -2.47 -9.63 3.54
CA LEU A 61 -1.89 -9.33 2.25
C LEU A 61 -1.17 -8.00 2.25
N LEU A 62 -1.74 -7.00 2.91
CA LEU A 62 -1.11 -5.69 2.97
C LEU A 62 0.08 -5.70 3.91
N LYS A 63 0.01 -6.46 4.99
CA LYS A 63 1.16 -6.59 5.88
C LYS A 63 2.32 -7.28 5.18
N GLY A 64 2.03 -8.26 4.35
CA GLY A 64 3.05 -8.92 3.55
C GLY A 64 3.58 -8.06 2.43
N ALA A 65 2.73 -7.19 1.87
CA ALA A 65 3.13 -6.33 0.76
C ALA A 65 3.95 -5.12 1.23
N ALA A 66 3.65 -4.59 2.41
CA ALA A 66 4.26 -3.33 2.87
C ALA A 66 5.79 -3.34 2.79
N PRO A 67 6.51 -4.38 3.27
CA PRO A 67 7.96 -4.35 3.16
C PRO A 67 8.48 -4.45 1.73
N LEU A 68 7.63 -4.82 0.78
CA LEU A 68 8.00 -4.93 -0.62
C LEU A 68 7.66 -3.67 -1.40
N ILE A 69 6.88 -2.78 -0.83
CA ILE A 69 6.54 -1.51 -1.47
C ILE A 69 7.75 -0.58 -1.37
N LYS A 70 8.17 -0.06 -2.51
CA LYS A 70 9.30 0.86 -2.54
C LYS A 70 8.85 2.19 -1.98
N PRO A 71 9.62 2.74 -1.02
CA PRO A 71 9.28 4.04 -0.46
C PRO A 71 9.30 5.12 -1.53
N GLY A 72 8.53 6.16 -1.30
CA GLY A 72 8.61 7.31 -2.15
C GLY A 72 10.03 7.85 -2.17
N ARG A 73 10.55 8.04 -3.35
CA ARG A 73 11.92 8.44 -3.50
C ARG A 73 12.09 9.88 -3.10
N THR A 74 12.99 10.12 -2.18
CA THR A 74 13.35 11.48 -1.84
C THR A 74 14.60 11.84 -2.61
N PRO A 75 14.58 12.92 -3.36
CA PRO A 75 15.82 13.34 -4.02
C PRO A 75 16.90 13.61 -2.98
N ALA A 76 18.03 13.10 -3.24
CA ALA A 76 19.13 13.31 -2.33
C ALA A 76 19.55 14.77 -2.31
#